data_766480f94f9d39cfca30ee69cd326375
#
_entry.id   766480f94f9d39cfca30ee69cd326375
#
_cell.length_a   1.000
_cell.length_b   1.000
_cell.length_c   1.000
_cell.angle_alpha   90.00
_cell.angle_beta   90.00
_cell.angle_gamma   90.00
#
_symmetry.space_group_name_H-M   'P 1'
#
loop_
_entity.id
_entity.type
_entity.pdbx_description
1 polymer ?
#
loop_
_entity_poly.entity_id
_entity_poly.type
_entity_poly.pdbx_seq_one_letter_code
_entity_poly.pdbx_strand_id
1 'polypeptide(L)'
;IKTVSAFTVAHSATLALATLGFVHVPSPPVEAAIALSIVFVAKEILRSRARSSSTQPSLRESQPWLVAFSFGLLHGLGFAGGLSEVGLPEGHIPLALLLFSIGVEVGHFSFIAAVFAFMALGRWIFLRVRLSPVRPQFLSWLRLLPPYAIVGTAMFWLIERLAAF
;
A
#
# COMPACT_ATOMS: atom_id res chain seq x y z
N ILE A 1 11.91 -0.98 7.51
CA ILE A 1 11.72 -2.37 7.98
C ILE A 1 10.54 -2.42 8.95
N LYS A 2 10.59 -1.77 10.11
CA LYS A 2 9.56 -1.82 11.18
C LYS A 2 8.12 -1.61 10.66
N THR A 3 7.92 -0.66 9.75
CA THR A 3 6.62 -0.33 9.16
C THR A 3 6.12 -1.42 8.21
N VAL A 4 6.99 -1.98 7.39
CA VAL A 4 6.66 -3.06 6.46
C VAL A 4 6.32 -4.32 7.23
N SER A 5 7.17 -4.73 8.18
CA SER A 5 6.90 -5.92 8.99
C SER A 5 5.66 -5.80 9.86
N ALA A 6 5.34 -4.58 10.38
CA ALA A 6 4.09 -4.36 11.09
C ALA A 6 2.85 -4.57 10.19
N PHE A 7 2.92 -4.10 8.95
CA PHE A 7 1.88 -4.37 7.95
C PHE A 7 1.75 -5.88 7.69
N THR A 8 2.86 -6.56 7.39
CA THR A 8 2.83 -7.98 7.01
C THR A 8 2.35 -8.88 8.17
N VAL A 9 2.76 -8.60 9.41
CA VAL A 9 2.27 -9.34 10.59
C VAL A 9 0.76 -9.16 10.75
N ALA A 10 0.26 -7.94 10.68
CA ALA A 10 -1.16 -7.65 10.78
C ALA A 10 -1.97 -8.31 9.65
N HIS A 11 -1.47 -8.18 8.41
CA HIS A 11 -2.06 -8.79 7.22
C HIS A 11 -2.14 -10.31 7.34
N SER A 12 -1.04 -10.97 7.72
CA SER A 12 -0.99 -12.42 7.87
C SER A 12 -1.91 -12.92 8.98
N ALA A 13 -2.01 -12.18 10.10
CA ALA A 13 -2.89 -12.54 11.20
C ALA A 13 -4.38 -12.49 10.78
N THR A 14 -4.82 -11.41 10.14
CA THR A 14 -6.22 -11.29 9.69
C THR A 14 -6.55 -12.21 8.53
N LEU A 15 -5.60 -12.40 7.59
CA LEU A 15 -5.75 -13.38 6.52
C LEU A 15 -5.97 -14.79 7.10
N ALA A 16 -5.12 -15.20 8.05
CA ALA A 16 -5.25 -16.51 8.68
C ALA A 16 -6.58 -16.66 9.44
N LEU A 17 -6.97 -15.66 10.25
CA LEU A 17 -8.23 -15.69 11.00
C LEU A 17 -9.45 -15.77 10.07
N ALA A 18 -9.45 -15.02 8.99
CA ALA A 18 -10.55 -15.03 8.03
C ALA A 18 -10.60 -16.33 7.22
N THR A 19 -9.44 -16.81 6.74
CA THR A 19 -9.38 -18.06 5.96
C THR A 19 -9.70 -19.29 6.78
N LEU A 20 -9.36 -19.30 8.08
CA LEU A 20 -9.72 -20.38 9.00
C LEU A 20 -11.18 -20.28 9.51
N GLY A 21 -11.94 -19.29 9.08
CA GLY A 21 -13.34 -19.14 9.40
C GLY A 21 -13.65 -18.52 10.77
N PHE A 22 -12.63 -18.00 11.48
CA PHE A 22 -12.85 -17.29 12.76
C PHE A 22 -13.48 -15.90 12.57
N VAL A 23 -13.25 -15.28 11.41
CA VAL A 23 -13.76 -13.95 11.08
C VAL A 23 -14.44 -14.00 9.73
N HIS A 24 -15.70 -13.60 9.68
CA HIS A 24 -16.46 -13.47 8.43
C HIS A 24 -16.85 -12.01 8.23
N VAL A 25 -16.28 -11.39 7.22
CA VAL A 25 -16.64 -10.00 6.85
C VAL A 25 -16.99 -10.00 5.37
N PRO A 26 -18.10 -9.40 4.97
CA PRO A 26 -18.47 -9.26 3.56
C PRO A 26 -17.35 -8.52 2.76
N SER A 27 -17.02 -9.01 1.57
CA SER A 27 -15.93 -8.41 0.76
C SER A 27 -16.17 -6.95 0.38
N PRO A 28 -17.38 -6.51 -0.06
CA PRO A 28 -17.59 -5.15 -0.54
C PRO A 28 -17.21 -4.05 0.47
N PRO A 29 -17.66 -4.06 1.74
CA PRO A 29 -17.26 -3.05 2.71
C PRO A 29 -15.76 -3.06 3.03
N VAL A 30 -15.12 -4.23 3.02
CA VAL A 30 -13.67 -4.33 3.24
C VAL A 30 -12.91 -3.69 2.08
N GLU A 31 -13.29 -3.97 0.85
CA GLU A 31 -12.65 -3.41 -0.34
C GLU A 31 -12.82 -1.88 -0.41
N ALA A 32 -14.01 -1.37 -0.07
CA ALA A 32 -14.25 0.05 0.06
C ALA A 32 -13.36 0.70 1.14
N ALA A 33 -13.21 0.04 2.30
CA ALA A 33 -12.33 0.50 3.38
C ALA A 33 -10.84 0.48 2.96
N ILE A 34 -10.41 -0.51 2.18
CA ILE A 34 -9.06 -0.57 1.60
C ILE A 34 -8.84 0.61 0.64
N ALA A 35 -9.75 0.85 -0.30
CA ALA A 35 -9.66 1.97 -1.22
C ALA A 35 -9.61 3.32 -0.47
N LEU A 36 -10.47 3.49 0.55
CA LEU A 36 -10.48 4.67 1.41
C LEU A 36 -9.15 4.86 2.16
N SER A 37 -8.53 3.77 2.63
CA SER A 37 -7.24 3.82 3.31
C SER A 37 -6.12 4.36 2.40
N ILE A 38 -6.14 3.97 1.12
CA ILE A 38 -5.19 4.46 0.11
C ILE A 38 -5.40 5.96 -0.16
N VAL A 39 -6.66 6.40 -0.30
CA VAL A 39 -7.01 7.83 -0.45
C VAL A 39 -6.50 8.63 0.76
N PHE A 40 -6.70 8.11 1.97
CA PHE A 40 -6.24 8.77 3.20
C PHE A 40 -4.71 8.95 3.22
N VAL A 41 -3.95 7.90 2.91
CA VAL A 41 -2.47 7.99 2.86
C VAL A 41 -2.00 8.95 1.79
N ALA A 42 -2.58 8.89 0.60
CA ALA A 42 -2.19 9.76 -0.50
C ALA A 42 -2.52 11.23 -0.22
N LYS A 43 -3.68 11.52 0.38
CA LYS A 43 -4.04 12.86 0.88
C LYS A 43 -3.04 13.37 1.91
N GLU A 44 -2.60 12.51 2.84
CA GLU A 44 -1.64 12.89 3.87
C GLU A 44 -0.24 13.18 3.27
N ILE A 45 0.17 12.44 2.23
CA ILE A 45 1.40 12.72 1.47
C ILE A 45 1.31 14.10 0.81
N LEU A 46 0.18 14.44 0.20
CA LEU A 46 -0.02 15.75 -0.42
C LEU A 46 -0.01 16.87 0.61
N ARG A 47 -0.68 16.68 1.77
CA ARG A 47 -0.71 17.64 2.86
C ARG A 47 0.67 17.88 3.48
N SER A 48 1.44 16.84 3.71
CA SER A 48 2.80 16.96 4.27
C SER A 48 3.73 17.74 3.36
N ARG A 49 3.53 17.65 2.05
CA ARG A 49 4.28 18.43 1.04
C ARG A 49 3.83 19.90 0.94
N ALA A 50 2.56 20.18 1.19
CA ALA A 50 2.01 21.54 1.17
C ALA A 50 2.31 22.33 2.46
N ARG A 51 2.56 21.62 3.56
CA ARG A 51 2.92 22.23 4.85
C ARG A 51 4.41 22.61 4.85
N SER A 52 4.67 23.86 4.53
CA SER A 52 5.90 24.54 4.89
C SER A 52 5.82 24.89 6.38
N SER A 53 6.52 24.14 7.24
CA SER A 53 6.76 24.46 8.67
C SER A 53 5.55 24.79 9.55
N SER A 54 4.67 23.86 9.84
CA SER A 54 3.71 24.06 10.94
C SER A 54 3.45 22.81 11.78
N THR A 55 3.89 22.84 12.91
CA THR A 55 3.45 22.80 14.31
C THR A 55 2.95 21.49 14.91
N GLN A 56 2.46 20.49 14.20
CA GLN A 56 2.20 19.16 14.79
C GLN A 56 2.40 18.05 13.76
N PRO A 57 3.24 17.03 14.09
CA PRO A 57 3.40 15.86 13.24
C PRO A 57 2.07 15.11 13.15
N SER A 58 1.72 14.63 11.95
CA SER A 58 0.57 13.75 11.77
C SER A 58 0.82 12.39 12.46
N LEU A 59 -0.24 11.62 12.74
CA LEU A 59 -0.12 10.25 13.28
C LEU A 59 0.80 9.38 12.44
N ARG A 60 0.80 9.58 11.11
CA ARG A 60 1.68 8.88 10.18
C ARG A 60 3.16 9.28 10.36
N GLU A 61 3.44 10.52 10.72
CA GLU A 61 4.80 11.01 10.96
C GLU A 61 5.31 10.60 12.35
N SER A 62 4.41 10.58 13.35
CA SER A 62 4.76 10.19 14.72
C SER A 62 4.83 8.66 14.90
N GLN A 63 3.91 7.90 14.28
CA GLN A 63 3.82 6.45 14.44
C GLN A 63 3.46 5.74 13.13
N PRO A 64 4.34 5.74 12.12
CA PRO A 64 4.04 5.17 10.80
C PRO A 64 3.79 3.66 10.83
N TRP A 65 4.35 2.95 11.79
CA TRP A 65 4.13 1.52 11.97
C TRP A 65 2.71 1.18 12.44
N LEU A 66 2.09 2.05 13.24
CA LEU A 66 0.72 1.85 13.73
C LEU A 66 -0.29 2.00 12.58
N VAL A 67 -0.08 3.00 11.73
CA VAL A 67 -0.90 3.19 10.52
C VAL A 67 -0.74 2.00 9.58
N ALA A 68 0.48 1.54 9.38
CA ALA A 68 0.74 0.36 8.54
C ALA A 68 0.13 -0.91 9.14
N PHE A 69 0.19 -1.10 10.45
CA PHE A 69 -0.46 -2.21 11.13
C PHE A 69 -1.98 -2.21 10.92
N SER A 70 -2.65 -1.06 11.13
CA SER A 70 -4.09 -0.93 10.92
C SER A 70 -4.50 -1.22 9.48
N PHE A 71 -3.71 -0.76 8.51
CA PHE A 71 -3.95 -1.07 7.10
C PHE A 71 -3.67 -2.53 6.77
N GLY A 72 -2.66 -3.12 7.39
CA GLY A 72 -2.39 -4.55 7.27
C GLY A 72 -3.60 -5.41 7.68
N LEU A 73 -4.25 -5.06 8.81
CA LEU A 73 -5.47 -5.75 9.25
C LEU A 73 -6.57 -5.70 8.18
N LEU A 74 -6.84 -4.54 7.63
CA LEU A 74 -7.85 -4.37 6.58
C LEU A 74 -7.51 -5.15 5.30
N HIS A 75 -6.27 -5.05 4.85
CA HIS A 75 -5.82 -5.73 3.64
C HIS A 75 -5.85 -7.26 3.77
N GLY A 76 -5.52 -7.79 4.95
CA GLY A 76 -5.61 -9.23 5.20
C GLY A 76 -7.04 -9.78 5.09
N LEU A 77 -8.03 -9.01 5.55
CA LEU A 77 -9.44 -9.36 5.38
C LEU A 77 -9.88 -9.35 3.90
N GLY A 78 -9.43 -8.35 3.12
CA GLY A 78 -9.75 -8.26 1.69
C GLY A 78 -9.12 -9.41 0.89
N PHE A 79 -7.89 -9.77 1.19
CA PHE A 79 -7.22 -10.90 0.52
C PHE A 79 -7.84 -12.27 0.87
N ALA A 80 -8.42 -12.42 2.06
CA ALA A 80 -9.12 -13.65 2.43
C ALA A 80 -10.32 -13.93 1.52
N GLY A 81 -11.07 -12.89 1.11
CA GLY A 81 -12.15 -13.01 0.12
C GLY A 81 -11.64 -13.56 -1.23
N GLY A 82 -10.63 -12.91 -1.81
CA GLY A 82 -10.04 -13.36 -3.07
C GLY A 82 -9.41 -14.76 -2.98
N LEU A 83 -8.80 -15.09 -1.85
CA LEU A 83 -8.19 -16.41 -1.65
C LEU A 83 -9.24 -17.52 -1.53
N SER A 84 -10.41 -17.22 -0.98
CA SER A 84 -11.54 -18.16 -0.92
C SER A 84 -12.14 -18.43 -2.30
N GLU A 85 -12.12 -17.48 -3.22
CA GLU A 85 -12.58 -17.65 -4.60
C GLU A 85 -11.63 -18.53 -5.43
N VAL A 86 -10.32 -18.39 -5.23
CA VAL A 86 -9.31 -19.22 -5.91
C VAL A 86 -9.32 -20.66 -5.39
N GLY A 87 -9.77 -20.88 -4.16
CA GLY A 87 -9.75 -22.16 -3.48
C GLY A 87 -8.38 -22.51 -2.88
N LEU A 88 -8.39 -22.96 -1.65
CA LEU A 88 -7.20 -23.45 -0.98
C LEU A 88 -7.18 -24.99 -1.00
N PRO A 89 -6.00 -25.60 -1.16
CA PRO A 89 -5.89 -27.06 -1.11
C PRO A 89 -6.30 -27.56 0.27
N GLU A 90 -7.36 -28.40 0.30
CA GLU A 90 -7.83 -29.05 1.52
C GLU A 90 -6.68 -29.86 2.16
N GLY A 91 -6.45 -29.65 3.44
CA GLY A 91 -5.38 -30.32 4.21
C GLY A 91 -4.05 -29.57 4.30
N HIS A 92 -3.78 -28.54 3.48
CA HIS A 92 -2.53 -27.77 3.51
C HIS A 92 -2.72 -26.27 3.73
N ILE A 93 -3.88 -25.85 4.25
CA ILE A 93 -4.22 -24.44 4.48
C ILE A 93 -3.13 -23.68 5.27
N PRO A 94 -2.60 -24.19 6.41
CA PRO A 94 -1.57 -23.45 7.16
C PRO A 94 -0.29 -23.23 6.36
N LEU A 95 0.14 -24.22 5.57
CA LEU A 95 1.33 -24.13 4.73
C LEU A 95 1.09 -23.12 3.59
N ALA A 96 -0.08 -23.16 2.95
CA ALA A 96 -0.43 -22.22 1.89
C ALA A 96 -0.43 -20.77 2.39
N LEU A 97 -1.02 -20.51 3.57
CA LEU A 97 -1.04 -19.19 4.21
C LEU A 97 0.37 -18.70 4.57
N LEU A 98 1.21 -19.60 5.09
CA LEU A 98 2.60 -19.26 5.43
C LEU A 98 3.39 -18.89 4.18
N LEU A 99 3.33 -19.71 3.13
CA LEU A 99 4.00 -19.43 1.86
C LEU A 99 3.49 -18.16 1.20
N PHE A 100 2.18 -17.91 1.25
CA PHE A 100 1.59 -16.67 0.76
C PHE A 100 2.13 -15.46 1.54
N SER A 101 2.17 -15.52 2.87
CA SER A 101 2.69 -14.43 3.71
C SER A 101 4.16 -14.14 3.44
N ILE A 102 4.99 -15.18 3.27
CA ILE A 102 6.39 -15.03 2.87
C ILE A 102 6.47 -14.39 1.48
N GLY A 103 5.63 -14.82 0.55
CA GLY A 103 5.57 -14.27 -0.80
C GLY A 103 5.24 -12.77 -0.80
N VAL A 104 4.28 -12.36 0.02
CA VAL A 104 3.91 -10.93 0.21
C VAL A 104 5.11 -10.13 0.75
N GLU A 105 5.81 -10.64 1.76
CA GLU A 105 7.00 -9.97 2.33
C GLU A 105 8.12 -9.82 1.29
N VAL A 106 8.44 -10.90 0.58
CA VAL A 106 9.43 -10.89 -0.51
C VAL A 106 9.00 -9.93 -1.61
N GLY A 107 7.72 -9.91 -1.98
CA GLY A 107 7.16 -8.98 -2.95
C GLY A 107 7.34 -7.51 -2.54
N HIS A 108 7.06 -7.18 -1.29
CA HIS A 108 7.27 -5.83 -0.75
C HIS A 108 8.73 -5.39 -0.86
N PHE A 109 9.67 -6.22 -0.40
CA PHE A 109 11.10 -5.87 -0.48
C PHE A 109 11.59 -5.79 -1.92
N SER A 110 11.13 -6.70 -2.80
CA SER A 110 11.47 -6.68 -4.22
C SER A 110 10.96 -5.41 -4.90
N PHE A 111 9.73 -4.99 -4.61
CA PHE A 111 9.17 -3.76 -5.14
C PHE A 111 9.94 -2.52 -4.67
N ILE A 112 10.25 -2.44 -3.38
CA ILE A 112 11.05 -1.34 -2.82
C ILE A 112 12.44 -1.30 -3.48
N ALA A 113 13.10 -2.44 -3.63
CA ALA A 113 14.40 -2.53 -4.27
C ALA A 113 14.32 -2.11 -5.75
N ALA A 114 13.29 -2.52 -6.48
CA ALA A 114 13.07 -2.13 -7.87
C ALA A 114 12.87 -0.61 -8.02
N VAL A 115 12.08 0.02 -7.13
CA VAL A 115 11.89 1.48 -7.11
C VAL A 115 13.22 2.19 -6.87
N PHE A 116 14.02 1.75 -5.89
CA PHE A 116 15.33 2.34 -5.62
C PHE A 116 16.29 2.16 -6.79
N ALA A 117 16.32 0.97 -7.41
CA ALA A 117 17.14 0.70 -8.59
C ALA A 117 16.76 1.60 -9.77
N PHE A 118 15.45 1.78 -10.01
CA PHE A 118 14.94 2.66 -11.05
C PHE A 118 15.32 4.12 -10.79
N MET A 119 15.19 4.59 -9.55
CA MET A 119 15.60 5.95 -9.17
C MET A 119 17.11 6.15 -9.33
N ALA A 120 17.92 5.17 -8.91
CA ALA A 120 19.37 5.21 -9.05
C ALA A 120 19.81 5.22 -10.51
N LEU A 121 19.18 4.38 -11.35
CA LEU A 121 19.42 4.33 -12.79
C LEU A 121 19.06 5.65 -13.46
N GLY A 122 17.89 6.21 -13.16
CA GLY A 122 17.46 7.51 -13.67
C GLY A 122 18.44 8.64 -13.30
N ARG A 123 18.90 8.64 -12.03
CA ARG A 123 19.92 9.59 -11.57
C ARG A 123 21.25 9.40 -12.30
N TRP A 124 21.69 8.16 -12.49
CA TRP A 124 22.93 7.83 -13.19
C TRP A 124 22.89 8.27 -14.66
N ILE A 125 21.77 7.99 -15.36
CA ILE A 125 21.56 8.43 -16.75
C ILE A 125 21.61 9.96 -16.83
N PHE A 126 20.88 10.65 -15.93
CA PHE A 126 20.85 12.11 -15.89
C PHE A 126 22.25 12.73 -15.72
N LEU A 127 23.08 12.15 -14.85
CA LEU A 127 24.46 12.61 -14.62
C LEU A 127 25.38 12.33 -15.81
N ARG A 128 25.15 11.21 -16.53
CA ARG A 128 25.99 10.81 -17.69
C ARG A 128 25.66 11.60 -18.95
N VAL A 129 24.38 11.85 -19.21
CA VAL A 129 23.94 12.45 -20.49
C VAL A 129 24.07 13.96 -20.49
N ARG A 130 24.52 14.61 -19.39
CA ARG A 130 24.64 16.08 -19.28
C ARG A 130 23.42 16.82 -19.88
N LEU A 131 22.22 16.28 -19.63
CA LEU A 131 20.99 16.93 -20.06
C LEU A 131 20.97 18.36 -19.51
N SER A 132 20.66 19.32 -20.38
CA SER A 132 20.46 20.72 -19.98
C SER A 132 19.58 20.76 -18.73
N PRO A 133 19.82 21.67 -17.78
CA PRO A 133 19.09 21.74 -16.54
C PRO A 133 17.59 21.82 -16.85
N VAL A 134 16.89 20.73 -16.59
CA VAL A 134 15.42 20.66 -16.71
C VAL A 134 14.86 21.75 -15.83
N ARG A 135 13.99 22.60 -16.39
CA ARG A 135 13.41 23.73 -15.64
C ARG A 135 12.89 23.23 -14.29
N PRO A 136 13.26 23.88 -13.18
CA PRO A 136 12.88 23.42 -11.82
C PRO A 136 11.35 23.27 -11.65
N GLN A 137 10.57 24.03 -12.41
CA GLN A 137 9.12 23.93 -12.49
C GLN A 137 8.65 22.56 -13.03
N PHE A 138 9.30 22.01 -14.06
CA PHE A 138 8.94 20.69 -14.61
C PHE A 138 9.21 19.56 -13.61
N LEU A 139 10.31 19.63 -12.87
CA LEU A 139 10.64 18.68 -11.81
C LEU A 139 9.63 18.71 -10.64
N SER A 140 9.07 19.89 -10.33
CA SER A 140 8.04 20.00 -9.29
C SER A 140 6.73 19.31 -9.70
N TRP A 141 6.32 19.45 -10.95
CA TRP A 141 5.15 18.75 -11.50
C TRP A 141 5.34 17.22 -11.51
N LEU A 142 6.52 16.74 -11.92
CA LEU A 142 6.84 15.32 -11.94
C LEU A 142 6.73 14.67 -10.54
N ARG A 143 7.06 15.42 -9.50
CA ARG A 143 6.94 14.96 -8.10
C ARG A 143 5.49 14.87 -7.60
N LEU A 144 4.57 15.63 -8.20
CA LEU A 144 3.16 15.62 -7.83
C LEU A 144 2.38 14.53 -8.56
N LEU A 145 2.84 14.09 -9.74
CA LEU A 145 2.17 13.07 -10.56
C LEU A 145 1.85 11.77 -9.79
N PRO A 146 2.80 11.11 -9.09
CA PRO A 146 2.52 9.85 -8.42
C PRO A 146 1.42 9.94 -7.36
N PRO A 147 1.42 10.90 -6.40
CA PRO A 147 0.36 10.96 -5.41
C PRO A 147 -1.01 11.31 -6.02
N TYR A 148 -1.07 12.15 -7.06
CA TYR A 148 -2.35 12.41 -7.74
C TYR A 148 -2.87 11.20 -8.52
N ALA A 149 -1.99 10.44 -9.19
CA ALA A 149 -2.36 9.20 -9.84
C ALA A 149 -2.90 8.17 -8.84
N ILE A 150 -2.24 8.00 -7.69
CA ILE A 150 -2.69 7.11 -6.62
C ILE A 150 -4.06 7.54 -6.08
N VAL A 151 -4.26 8.84 -5.80
CA VAL A 151 -5.58 9.35 -5.35
C VAL A 151 -6.64 9.08 -6.40
N GLY A 152 -6.38 9.39 -7.67
CA GLY A 152 -7.34 9.19 -8.76
C GLY A 152 -7.77 7.74 -8.90
N THR A 153 -6.81 6.82 -8.90
CA THR A 153 -7.09 5.37 -9.01
C THR A 153 -7.84 4.85 -7.77
N ALA A 154 -7.43 5.27 -6.57
CA ALA A 154 -8.09 4.85 -5.34
C ALA A 154 -9.51 5.41 -5.20
N MET A 155 -9.75 6.65 -5.64
CA MET A 155 -11.09 7.24 -5.69
C MET A 155 -11.99 6.54 -6.70
N PHE A 156 -11.46 6.19 -7.88
CA PHE A 156 -12.19 5.41 -8.86
C PHE A 156 -12.63 4.05 -8.27
N TRP A 157 -11.72 3.32 -7.65
CA TRP A 157 -12.04 2.06 -6.98
C TRP A 157 -13.04 2.23 -5.84
N LEU A 158 -12.89 3.27 -5.02
CA LEU A 158 -13.82 3.56 -3.94
C LEU A 158 -15.24 3.76 -4.47
N ILE A 159 -15.41 4.56 -5.53
CA ILE A 159 -16.71 4.82 -6.14
C ILE A 159 -17.29 3.55 -6.74
N GLU A 160 -16.49 2.76 -7.46
CA GLU A 160 -16.89 1.49 -8.02
C GLU A 160 -17.39 0.51 -6.95
N ARG A 161 -16.68 0.39 -5.84
CA ARG A 161 -17.08 -0.48 -4.73
C ARG A 161 -18.31 0.03 -3.98
N LEU A 162 -18.44 1.34 -3.80
CA LEU A 162 -19.65 1.92 -3.20
C LEU A 162 -20.88 1.79 -4.10
N ALA A 163 -20.72 1.83 -5.41
CA ALA A 163 -21.80 1.63 -6.35
C ALA A 163 -22.26 0.16 -6.46
N ALA A 164 -21.46 -0.78 -5.97
CA ALA A 164 -21.76 -2.21 -5.96
C ALA A 164 -22.51 -2.66 -4.67
N PHE A 165 -22.81 -1.75 -3.73
CA PHE A 165 -23.68 -1.98 -2.58
C PHE A 165 -25.16 -1.88 -2.96
#